data_e56eea32c5bcd9dadef915757f958ad0
#
_entry.id   e56eea32c5bcd9dadef915757f958ad0
#
_cell.length_a   1.000
_cell.length_b   1.000
_cell.length_c   1.000
_cell.angle_alpha   90.00
_cell.angle_beta   90.00
_cell.angle_gamma   90.00
#
_symmetry.space_group_name_H-M   'P 1'
#
loop_
_entity.id
_entity.type
_entity.pdbx_description
1 polymer ?
#
loop_
_entity_poly.entity_id
_entity_poly.type
_entity_poly.pdbx_seq_one_letter_code
_entity_poly.pdbx_strand_id
1 'polypeptide(L)'
;MNMKIIAVLLAVVVVGGGAATYYVLSQDKAQTSYDAGSFEIVGRVNSEGSGLFIKTSELSGTDPLQRNGTNFFDAEYKITAANKAAWSGLILGDPGATSIQHTQLAAIASNAGLEFKQFIAGTTPNANTLYYVTNLSDMGKIQGDTDIQGGIIWEPQFQRVITEVAGYQTLALTNDIFSEHTCCVVAAKHSWLTSHSDAASQFLAGYVKGVNFVKAALADPTSENYTWLVNYAKANMAAGTLTVAEVEAAFAGITYLSADGADGNLSALTADVKDLATNLKNLGLITSNKFNNADAFSKAFVNDTYMKKAVANDYTKTTSTVRVAAINGDIHQIAIQVAMEKNFFDEGLTIDLNTTPAAGGAVATLLVSGDADIGFLGAPPATLTTINGNLIQV
;
A
#
# COMPACT_ATOMS: atom_id res chain seq x y z
N MET A 1 12.31 -41.11 -17.35
CA MET A 1 12.66 -41.87 -16.13
C MET A 1 11.69 -41.44 -15.05
N ASN A 2 10.66 -42.27 -14.75
CA ASN A 2 9.58 -41.91 -13.84
C ASN A 2 10.08 -41.95 -12.39
N MET A 3 10.14 -40.80 -11.75
CA MET A 3 10.34 -40.72 -10.30
C MET A 3 9.01 -40.93 -9.59
N LYS A 4 8.84 -42.11 -9.00
CA LYS A 4 7.72 -42.42 -8.12
C LYS A 4 7.89 -41.64 -6.81
N ILE A 5 6.94 -40.78 -6.51
CA ILE A 5 6.84 -40.07 -5.23
C ILE A 5 6.36 -41.06 -4.18
N ILE A 6 7.20 -41.34 -3.18
CA ILE A 6 6.84 -42.14 -2.02
C ILE A 6 6.08 -41.25 -1.04
N ALA A 7 4.78 -41.52 -0.87
CA ALA A 7 4.00 -40.93 0.20
C ALA A 7 4.32 -41.66 1.51
N VAL A 8 4.91 -40.96 2.46
CA VAL A 8 5.11 -41.47 3.82
C VAL A 8 3.84 -41.25 4.61
N LEU A 9 3.07 -42.30 4.82
CA LEU A 9 1.95 -42.35 5.76
C LEU A 9 2.50 -42.55 7.17
N LEU A 10 2.46 -41.51 8.01
CA LEU A 10 2.65 -41.69 9.45
C LEU A 10 1.29 -41.94 10.09
N ALA A 11 0.97 -43.21 10.33
CA ALA A 11 -0.19 -43.61 11.13
C ALA A 11 0.21 -43.60 12.61
N VAL A 12 -0.34 -42.68 13.39
CA VAL A 12 -0.27 -42.72 14.86
C VAL A 12 -1.49 -43.51 15.34
N VAL A 13 -1.29 -44.76 15.78
CA VAL A 13 -2.32 -45.57 16.39
C VAL A 13 -2.33 -45.25 17.89
N VAL A 14 -3.38 -44.58 18.37
CA VAL A 14 -3.67 -44.46 19.80
C VAL A 14 -4.70 -45.56 20.12
N VAL A 15 -4.26 -46.60 20.84
CA VAL A 15 -5.14 -47.67 21.35
C VAL A 15 -5.64 -47.26 22.73
N GLY A 16 -6.91 -46.89 22.79
CA GLY A 16 -7.63 -46.63 24.03
C GLY A 16 -9.12 -46.53 23.73
N GLY A 17 -9.87 -47.58 24.03
CA GLY A 17 -11.27 -47.90 23.91
C GLY A 17 -12.24 -46.87 23.38
N GLY A 18 -12.73 -47.08 22.16
CA GLY A 18 -13.87 -46.34 21.58
C GLY A 18 -13.50 -45.53 20.36
N ALA A 19 -13.98 -45.93 19.18
CA ALA A 19 -13.99 -45.25 17.88
C ALA A 19 -12.68 -44.55 17.44
N ALA A 20 -11.89 -45.21 16.60
CA ALA A 20 -10.73 -44.64 15.93
C ALA A 20 -11.18 -43.57 14.92
N THR A 21 -10.94 -42.32 15.22
CA THR A 21 -11.09 -41.20 14.28
C THR A 21 -9.76 -41.06 13.53
N TYR A 22 -9.76 -41.40 12.24
CA TYR A 22 -8.61 -41.16 11.38
C TYR A 22 -8.55 -39.68 11.02
N TYR A 23 -7.57 -38.97 11.55
CA TYR A 23 -7.18 -37.67 11.00
C TYR A 23 -6.23 -37.90 9.83
N VAL A 24 -6.74 -37.77 8.63
CA VAL A 24 -5.88 -37.60 7.45
C VAL A 24 -5.41 -36.14 7.49
N LEU A 25 -4.19 -35.92 7.97
CA LEU A 25 -3.50 -34.67 7.71
C LEU A 25 -3.15 -34.64 6.22
N SER A 26 -4.04 -34.10 5.40
CA SER A 26 -3.66 -33.66 4.08
C SER A 26 -2.64 -32.53 4.31
N GLN A 27 -1.36 -32.82 4.12
CA GLN A 27 -0.42 -31.74 3.89
C GLN A 27 -0.86 -31.14 2.55
N ASP A 28 -1.53 -29.99 2.61
CA ASP A 28 -1.75 -29.17 1.43
C ASP A 28 -0.36 -28.90 0.86
N LYS A 29 -0.05 -29.52 -0.28
CA LYS A 29 1.20 -29.25 -0.98
C LYS A 29 1.22 -27.78 -1.28
N ALA A 30 2.28 -27.08 -0.86
CA ALA A 30 2.44 -25.70 -1.18
C ALA A 30 2.26 -25.52 -2.69
N GLN A 31 1.39 -24.59 -3.08
CA GLN A 31 1.15 -24.27 -4.48
C GLN A 31 2.47 -23.88 -5.15
N THR A 32 2.77 -24.44 -6.30
CA THR A 32 4.03 -24.22 -7.01
C THR A 32 3.95 -23.08 -8.02
N SER A 33 2.74 -22.75 -8.50
CA SER A 33 2.49 -21.70 -9.46
C SER A 33 1.09 -21.10 -9.31
N TYR A 34 0.97 -19.83 -9.65
CA TYR A 34 -0.27 -19.08 -9.72
C TYR A 34 -0.36 -18.34 -11.04
N ASP A 35 -1.59 -18.08 -11.47
CA ASP A 35 -1.92 -17.01 -12.40
C ASP A 35 -2.45 -15.84 -11.57
N ALA A 36 -1.91 -14.64 -11.77
CA ALA A 36 -2.32 -13.44 -11.06
C ALA A 36 -3.76 -12.97 -11.42
N GLY A 37 -4.40 -13.62 -12.38
CA GLY A 37 -5.79 -13.39 -12.73
C GLY A 37 -6.00 -12.10 -13.53
N SER A 38 -6.76 -11.13 -12.99
CA SER A 38 -7.26 -10.01 -13.79
C SER A 38 -6.22 -8.95 -14.10
N PHE A 39 -5.23 -8.72 -13.22
CA PHE A 39 -4.19 -7.70 -13.40
C PHE A 39 -2.88 -8.10 -12.70
N GLU A 40 -1.80 -7.46 -13.08
CA GLU A 40 -0.44 -7.67 -12.58
C GLU A 40 0.17 -6.33 -12.15
N ILE A 41 1.14 -6.36 -11.23
CA ILE A 41 1.97 -5.21 -10.89
C ILE A 41 3.09 -5.08 -11.92
N VAL A 42 3.21 -3.91 -12.56
CA VAL A 42 4.18 -3.64 -13.62
C VAL A 42 5.14 -2.50 -13.28
N GLY A 43 4.98 -1.85 -12.13
CA GLY A 43 5.84 -0.76 -11.67
C GLY A 43 5.62 -0.40 -10.21
N ARG A 44 6.60 0.32 -9.65
CA ARG A 44 6.46 1.02 -8.36
C ARG A 44 5.98 2.44 -8.59
N VAL A 45 5.33 3.01 -7.60
CA VAL A 45 4.97 4.44 -7.57
C VAL A 45 5.83 5.16 -6.56
N ASN A 46 5.80 4.69 -5.33
CA ASN A 46 6.56 5.27 -4.23
C ASN A 46 6.78 4.25 -3.11
N SER A 47 7.72 4.58 -2.23
CA SER A 47 7.73 4.06 -0.86
C SER A 47 7.31 5.16 0.11
N GLU A 48 6.73 4.74 1.24
CA GLU A 48 6.40 5.57 2.39
C GLU A 48 5.29 6.61 2.13
N GLY A 49 5.26 7.71 2.88
CA GLY A 49 4.33 8.80 2.67
C GLY A 49 3.04 8.71 3.50
N SER A 50 3.15 8.24 4.74
CA SER A 50 2.07 8.28 5.73
C SER A 50 2.59 8.76 7.07
N GLY A 51 1.69 9.23 7.93
CA GLY A 51 2.03 9.63 9.28
C GLY A 51 1.03 9.12 10.31
N LEU A 52 1.55 8.83 11.49
CA LEU A 52 0.80 8.60 12.72
C LEU A 52 0.57 9.92 13.42
N PHE A 53 -0.65 10.17 13.83
CA PHE A 53 -1.04 11.32 14.63
C PHE A 53 -1.77 10.90 15.89
N ILE A 54 -1.72 11.74 16.92
CA ILE A 54 -2.32 11.48 18.23
C ILE A 54 -2.91 12.76 18.82
N LYS A 55 -4.00 12.66 19.58
CA LYS A 55 -4.49 13.78 20.40
C LYS A 55 -3.48 14.15 21.46
N THR A 56 -3.16 15.43 21.59
CA THR A 56 -2.23 15.93 22.62
C THR A 56 -2.70 15.60 24.03
N SER A 57 -4.02 15.48 24.24
CA SER A 57 -4.62 15.06 25.52
C SER A 57 -4.30 13.63 25.94
N GLU A 58 -3.87 12.78 25.01
CA GLU A 58 -3.45 11.40 25.30
C GLU A 58 -2.01 11.31 25.81
N LEU A 59 -1.23 12.36 25.64
CA LEU A 59 0.20 12.36 25.97
C LEU A 59 0.43 12.67 27.44
N SER A 60 1.50 12.09 28.00
CA SER A 60 1.86 12.22 29.40
C SER A 60 2.91 13.32 29.58
N GLY A 61 2.56 14.35 30.35
CA GLY A 61 3.53 15.36 30.76
C GLY A 61 4.06 16.21 29.60
N THR A 62 5.38 16.46 29.60
CA THR A 62 6.07 17.29 28.58
C THR A 62 6.71 16.46 27.46
N ASP A 63 6.66 15.13 27.54
CA ASP A 63 7.23 14.25 26.52
C ASP A 63 6.19 13.96 25.45
N PRO A 64 6.39 14.40 24.20
CA PRO A 64 5.45 14.21 23.10
C PRO A 64 5.37 12.76 22.61
N LEU A 65 6.19 11.86 23.13
CA LEU A 65 6.25 10.45 22.73
C LEU A 65 5.83 9.50 23.85
N GLN A 66 5.29 10.02 24.98
CA GLN A 66 4.86 9.19 26.10
C GLN A 66 3.35 9.23 26.33
N ARG A 67 2.83 8.05 26.67
CA ARG A 67 1.48 7.85 27.21
C ARG A 67 1.52 6.85 28.36
N ASN A 68 0.78 7.12 29.43
CA ASN A 68 0.75 6.25 30.63
C ASN A 68 2.15 5.96 31.21
N GLY A 69 3.07 6.93 31.14
CA GLY A 69 4.45 6.79 31.62
C GLY A 69 5.33 5.86 30.78
N THR A 70 4.90 5.52 29.57
CA THR A 70 5.62 4.61 28.67
C THR A 70 5.77 5.28 27.29
N ASN A 71 6.95 5.13 26.69
CA ASN A 71 7.20 5.62 25.34
C ASN A 71 6.44 4.78 24.30
N PHE A 72 5.93 5.44 23.25
CA PHE A 72 5.33 4.76 22.09
C PHE A 72 6.37 3.92 21.32
N PHE A 73 7.61 4.38 21.31
CA PHE A 73 8.73 3.76 20.58
C PHE A 73 9.96 3.69 21.49
N ASP A 74 10.91 2.86 21.12
CA ASP A 74 12.27 2.98 21.64
C ASP A 74 13.05 4.10 20.90
N ALA A 75 14.34 4.27 21.22
CA ALA A 75 15.20 5.29 20.62
C ALA A 75 15.44 5.09 19.09
N GLU A 76 15.11 3.92 18.58
CA GLU A 76 15.25 3.55 17.17
C GLU A 76 13.89 3.46 16.46
N TYR A 77 12.84 4.06 17.02
CA TYR A 77 11.45 3.99 16.56
C TYR A 77 10.89 2.56 16.45
N LYS A 78 11.47 1.59 17.14
CA LYS A 78 10.94 0.23 17.19
C LYS A 78 9.85 0.11 18.25
N ILE A 79 8.90 -0.77 17.98
CA ILE A 79 7.81 -1.10 18.87
C ILE A 79 8.00 -2.54 19.34
N THR A 80 7.98 -2.71 20.66
CA THR A 80 8.15 -4.00 21.34
C THR A 80 7.12 -4.14 22.47
N ALA A 81 7.07 -5.28 23.11
CA ALA A 81 6.23 -5.49 24.30
C ALA A 81 6.51 -4.50 25.45
N ALA A 82 7.69 -3.85 25.49
CA ALA A 82 8.00 -2.81 26.45
C ALA A 82 7.16 -1.53 26.24
N ASN A 83 6.72 -1.29 25.00
CA ASN A 83 5.90 -0.13 24.64
C ASN A 83 4.40 -0.37 24.82
N LYS A 84 3.99 -1.57 25.25
CA LYS A 84 2.60 -2.01 25.32
C LYS A 84 1.67 -0.99 26.01
N ALA A 85 2.08 -0.43 27.14
CA ALA A 85 1.23 0.46 27.92
C ALA A 85 0.87 1.77 27.19
N ALA A 86 1.76 2.28 26.32
CA ALA A 86 1.49 3.45 25.51
C ALA A 86 0.37 3.21 24.47
N TRP A 87 0.35 2.02 23.86
CA TRP A 87 -0.61 1.65 22.82
C TRP A 87 -1.91 1.05 23.35
N SER A 88 -1.92 0.63 24.61
CA SER A 88 -3.01 -0.09 25.28
C SER A 88 -4.31 0.71 25.32
N GLY A 89 -5.39 0.12 24.82
CA GLY A 89 -6.74 0.71 24.85
C GLY A 89 -6.94 1.91 23.93
N LEU A 90 -5.95 2.29 23.10
CA LEU A 90 -6.11 3.36 22.12
C LEU A 90 -7.09 2.97 21.02
N ILE A 91 -7.85 3.96 20.56
CA ILE A 91 -8.76 3.88 19.41
C ILE A 91 -8.15 4.76 18.31
N LEU A 92 -7.61 4.12 17.28
CA LEU A 92 -6.94 4.78 16.18
C LEU A 92 -7.73 4.64 14.89
N GLY A 93 -7.84 5.74 14.14
CA GLY A 93 -8.44 5.71 12.83
C GLY A 93 -7.48 5.26 11.73
N ASP A 94 -8.02 4.56 10.72
CA ASP A 94 -7.31 4.21 9.49
C ASP A 94 -8.21 4.30 8.25
N PRO A 95 -7.64 4.31 7.04
CA PRO A 95 -8.43 4.42 5.81
C PRO A 95 -9.29 3.20 5.47
N GLY A 96 -9.04 2.06 6.09
CA GLY A 96 -9.81 0.82 5.87
C GLY A 96 -8.94 -0.42 5.78
N ALA A 97 -9.55 -1.59 5.95
CA ALA A 97 -8.91 -2.89 6.08
C ALA A 97 -8.02 -3.30 4.89
N THR A 98 -8.19 -2.68 3.73
CA THR A 98 -7.37 -2.93 2.54
C THR A 98 -6.21 -1.93 2.37
N SER A 99 -6.05 -0.95 3.28
CA SER A 99 -4.97 0.03 3.19
C SER A 99 -3.65 -0.47 3.79
N ILE A 100 -2.53 0.12 3.36
CA ILE A 100 -1.23 -0.15 3.98
C ILE A 100 -1.23 0.30 5.45
N GLN A 101 -1.90 1.40 5.76
CA GLN A 101 -2.02 1.98 7.09
C GLN A 101 -2.71 1.02 8.07
N HIS A 102 -3.76 0.32 7.64
CA HIS A 102 -4.40 -0.73 8.45
C HIS A 102 -3.42 -1.87 8.77
N THR A 103 -2.66 -2.32 7.77
CA THR A 103 -1.64 -3.35 7.95
C THR A 103 -0.54 -2.88 8.92
N GLN A 104 -0.14 -1.63 8.85
CA GLN A 104 0.84 -1.02 9.75
C GLN A 104 0.31 -0.91 11.19
N LEU A 105 -0.95 -0.50 11.42
CA LEU A 105 -1.55 -0.52 12.76
C LEU A 105 -1.64 -1.93 13.34
N ALA A 106 -1.97 -2.90 12.51
CA ALA A 106 -2.00 -4.29 12.94
C ALA A 106 -0.61 -4.82 13.33
N ALA A 107 0.45 -4.41 12.58
CA ALA A 107 1.84 -4.71 12.93
C ALA A 107 2.26 -4.04 14.24
N ILE A 108 1.87 -2.78 14.47
CA ILE A 108 2.09 -2.06 15.73
C ILE A 108 1.47 -2.83 16.90
N ALA A 109 0.20 -3.23 16.77
CA ALA A 109 -0.48 -4.01 17.81
C ALA A 109 0.24 -5.32 18.09
N SER A 110 0.61 -6.06 17.06
CA SER A 110 1.34 -7.33 17.17
C SER A 110 2.68 -7.16 17.88
N ASN A 111 3.47 -6.16 17.48
CA ASN A 111 4.79 -5.90 18.07
C ASN A 111 4.69 -5.46 19.55
N ALA A 112 3.66 -4.69 19.90
CA ALA A 112 3.37 -4.30 21.27
C ALA A 112 2.77 -5.43 22.12
N GLY A 113 2.44 -6.59 21.53
CA GLY A 113 1.80 -7.71 22.23
C GLY A 113 0.34 -7.41 22.60
N LEU A 114 -0.38 -6.72 21.71
CA LEU A 114 -1.79 -6.36 21.83
C LEU A 114 -2.64 -7.11 20.79
N GLU A 115 -3.90 -7.33 21.12
CA GLU A 115 -4.90 -7.70 20.14
C GLU A 115 -5.22 -6.48 19.26
N PHE A 116 -5.57 -6.72 17.98
CA PHE A 116 -6.00 -5.67 17.05
C PHE A 116 -7.46 -5.90 16.69
N LYS A 117 -8.35 -4.98 17.07
CA LYS A 117 -9.82 -5.16 16.92
C LYS A 117 -10.51 -3.89 16.46
N GLN A 118 -11.60 -4.07 15.72
CA GLN A 118 -12.47 -2.94 15.42
C GLN A 118 -13.14 -2.43 16.69
N PHE A 119 -13.14 -1.10 16.87
CA PHE A 119 -13.85 -0.46 17.96
C PHE A 119 -15.37 -0.46 17.69
N ILE A 120 -16.14 -0.79 18.73
CA ILE A 120 -17.61 -0.70 18.69
C ILE A 120 -17.99 0.46 19.60
N ALA A 121 -18.61 1.48 19.05
CA ALA A 121 -19.03 2.68 19.78
C ALA A 121 -19.87 2.31 21.01
N GLY A 122 -19.60 2.98 22.14
CA GLY A 122 -20.27 2.74 23.41
C GLY A 122 -19.69 1.58 24.24
N THR A 123 -18.64 0.90 23.75
CA THR A 123 -17.94 -0.11 24.55
C THR A 123 -16.76 0.51 25.31
N THR A 124 -16.38 -0.09 26.44
CA THR A 124 -15.18 0.33 27.18
C THR A 124 -13.95 -0.36 26.59
N PRO A 125 -12.90 0.40 26.16
CA PRO A 125 -11.67 -0.17 25.66
C PRO A 125 -10.96 -1.09 26.66
N ASN A 126 -10.49 -2.24 26.19
CA ASN A 126 -9.72 -3.19 26.97
C ASN A 126 -8.22 -2.86 26.89
N ALA A 127 -7.52 -2.91 28.01
CA ALA A 127 -6.08 -2.62 28.11
C ALA A 127 -5.16 -3.62 27.34
N ASN A 128 -5.65 -4.75 26.84
CA ASN A 128 -4.88 -5.68 26.03
C ASN A 128 -5.14 -5.53 24.53
N THR A 129 -5.81 -4.48 24.11
CA THR A 129 -6.24 -4.30 22.72
C THR A 129 -5.84 -2.91 22.22
N LEU A 130 -5.34 -2.84 21.00
CA LEU A 130 -5.31 -1.65 20.17
C LEU A 130 -6.55 -1.70 19.26
N TYR A 131 -7.35 -0.64 19.29
CA TYR A 131 -8.57 -0.58 18.51
C TYR A 131 -8.39 0.24 17.24
N TYR A 132 -9.16 -0.10 16.20
CA TYR A 132 -9.23 0.69 14.99
C TYR A 132 -10.66 1.09 14.63
N VAL A 133 -10.77 2.23 13.95
CA VAL A 133 -11.99 2.71 13.26
C VAL A 133 -11.61 2.99 11.82
N THR A 134 -12.41 2.47 10.88
CA THR A 134 -12.13 2.59 9.44
C THR A 134 -12.75 3.83 8.81
N ASN A 135 -12.37 4.12 7.55
CA ASN A 135 -12.85 5.23 6.71
C ASN A 135 -12.31 6.61 7.09
N LEU A 136 -11.08 6.68 7.58
CA LEU A 136 -10.43 7.94 7.96
C LEU A 136 -9.94 8.80 6.77
N SER A 137 -10.16 8.38 5.54
CA SER A 137 -9.90 9.21 4.35
C SER A 137 -10.80 10.47 4.26
N ASP A 138 -11.85 10.52 5.07
CA ASP A 138 -12.75 11.66 5.19
C ASP A 138 -12.38 12.53 6.41
N MET A 139 -11.89 13.75 6.13
CA MET A 139 -11.56 14.73 7.18
C MET A 139 -12.73 15.03 8.12
N GLY A 140 -13.96 15.00 7.62
CA GLY A 140 -15.17 15.20 8.43
C GLY A 140 -15.30 14.16 9.54
N LYS A 141 -14.84 12.93 9.33
CA LYS A 141 -14.82 11.89 10.36
C LYS A 141 -13.76 12.13 11.42
N ILE A 142 -12.58 12.59 11.03
CA ILE A 142 -11.51 12.92 11.99
C ILE A 142 -11.97 14.05 12.90
N GLN A 143 -12.65 15.06 12.35
CA GLN A 143 -13.15 16.21 13.11
C GLN A 143 -14.37 15.87 13.97
N GLY A 144 -15.24 14.98 13.50
CA GLY A 144 -16.53 14.67 14.12
C GLY A 144 -16.54 13.47 15.06
N ASP A 145 -15.57 12.55 14.96
CA ASP A 145 -15.53 11.35 15.80
C ASP A 145 -14.77 11.62 17.10
N THR A 146 -15.53 11.70 18.20
CA THR A 146 -14.99 11.97 19.55
C THR A 146 -14.27 10.76 20.15
N ASP A 147 -14.54 9.55 19.68
CA ASP A 147 -13.91 8.33 20.19
C ASP A 147 -12.50 8.12 19.65
N ILE A 148 -12.17 8.67 18.46
CA ILE A 148 -10.84 8.56 17.87
C ILE A 148 -9.83 9.39 18.67
N GLN A 149 -8.80 8.72 19.17
CA GLN A 149 -7.72 9.31 19.94
C GLN A 149 -6.48 9.65 19.09
N GLY A 150 -6.39 9.10 17.90
CA GLY A 150 -5.34 9.30 16.93
C GLY A 150 -5.60 8.50 15.67
N GLY A 151 -4.59 8.33 14.83
CA GLY A 151 -4.74 7.54 13.62
C GLY A 151 -3.50 7.50 12.76
N ILE A 152 -3.66 6.87 11.61
CA ILE A 152 -2.66 6.79 10.56
C ILE A 152 -3.30 7.05 9.22
N ILE A 153 -2.72 7.96 8.42
CA ILE A 153 -3.25 8.33 7.12
C ILE A 153 -2.11 8.74 6.17
N TRP A 154 -2.37 8.60 4.87
CA TRP A 154 -1.41 8.98 3.82
C TRP A 154 -1.35 10.49 3.56
N GLU A 155 -0.27 10.93 2.94
CA GLU A 155 -0.13 12.30 2.43
C GLU A 155 -1.03 12.55 1.19
N PRO A 156 -1.59 13.73 1.02
CA PRO A 156 -1.40 14.93 1.83
C PRO A 156 -2.41 15.05 2.99
N GLN A 157 -3.25 14.05 3.20
CA GLN A 157 -4.28 14.09 4.25
C GLN A 157 -3.66 14.16 5.65
N PHE A 158 -2.48 13.57 5.84
CA PHE A 158 -1.78 13.66 7.11
C PHE A 158 -1.44 15.10 7.47
N GLN A 159 -0.89 15.88 6.53
CA GLN A 159 -0.62 17.31 6.78
C GLN A 159 -1.89 18.07 7.12
N ARG A 160 -3.01 17.78 6.44
CA ARG A 160 -4.29 18.41 6.76
C ARG A 160 -4.76 18.09 8.17
N VAL A 161 -4.59 16.86 8.66
CA VAL A 161 -4.94 16.52 10.05
C VAL A 161 -4.13 17.37 11.02
N ILE A 162 -2.82 17.46 10.81
CA ILE A 162 -1.94 18.15 11.74
C ILE A 162 -2.17 19.66 11.76
N THR A 163 -2.56 20.25 10.64
CA THR A 163 -2.71 21.71 10.51
C THR A 163 -4.15 22.20 10.66
N GLU A 164 -5.14 21.43 10.18
CA GLU A 164 -6.55 21.86 10.17
C GLU A 164 -7.35 21.35 11.39
N VAL A 165 -6.90 20.29 12.08
CA VAL A 165 -7.63 19.70 13.20
C VAL A 165 -6.96 20.01 14.53
N ALA A 166 -7.56 20.91 15.30
CA ALA A 166 -6.99 21.32 16.59
C ALA A 166 -6.86 20.13 17.56
N GLY A 167 -5.76 20.09 18.30
CA GLY A 167 -5.50 19.11 19.35
C GLY A 167 -4.88 17.80 18.88
N TYR A 168 -4.54 17.68 17.61
CA TYR A 168 -3.70 16.59 17.11
C TYR A 168 -2.28 17.04 16.86
N GLN A 169 -1.35 16.12 16.99
CA GLN A 169 0.05 16.31 16.61
C GLN A 169 0.62 15.08 15.93
N THR A 170 1.72 15.24 15.23
CA THR A 170 2.52 14.13 14.69
C THR A 170 3.04 13.27 15.83
N LEU A 171 2.83 11.95 15.72
CA LEU A 171 3.46 10.97 16.61
C LEU A 171 4.72 10.40 15.96
N ALA A 172 4.67 10.01 14.71
CA ALA A 172 5.80 9.58 13.89
C ALA A 172 5.42 9.55 12.40
N LEU A 173 6.40 9.63 11.52
CA LEU A 173 6.21 9.27 10.12
C LEU A 173 6.35 7.76 9.95
N THR A 174 5.68 7.19 8.95
CA THR A 174 5.74 5.73 8.76
C THR A 174 7.12 5.24 8.31
N ASN A 175 7.92 6.07 7.67
CA ASN A 175 9.31 5.75 7.32
C ASN A 175 10.22 5.59 8.55
N ASP A 176 9.90 6.24 9.67
CA ASP A 176 10.67 6.08 10.91
C ASP A 176 10.45 4.68 11.53
N ILE A 177 9.27 4.08 11.29
CA ILE A 177 8.84 2.81 11.91
C ILE A 177 8.96 1.64 10.93
N PHE A 178 8.62 1.87 9.66
CA PHE A 178 8.54 0.87 8.59
C PHE A 178 9.32 1.37 7.37
N SER A 179 10.65 1.45 7.49
CA SER A 179 11.50 1.98 6.42
C SER A 179 11.38 1.18 5.11
N GLU A 180 11.47 1.88 3.98
CA GLU A 180 11.53 1.35 2.61
C GLU A 180 10.33 0.49 2.16
N HIS A 181 9.20 0.52 2.89
CA HIS A 181 8.02 -0.24 2.48
C HIS A 181 7.41 0.30 1.18
N THR A 182 7.04 -0.59 0.27
CA THR A 182 6.29 -0.23 -0.94
C THR A 182 4.88 0.23 -0.55
N CYS A 183 4.57 1.50 -0.82
CA CYS A 183 3.24 2.07 -0.58
C CYS A 183 2.32 1.82 -1.79
N CYS A 184 2.61 2.47 -2.93
CA CYS A 184 1.79 2.38 -4.12
C CYS A 184 2.53 1.70 -5.29
N VAL A 185 1.74 1.08 -6.17
CA VAL A 185 2.20 0.35 -7.35
C VAL A 185 1.43 0.78 -8.59
N VAL A 186 2.03 0.56 -9.74
CA VAL A 186 1.35 0.58 -11.04
C VAL A 186 0.91 -0.85 -11.33
N ALA A 187 -0.40 -1.06 -11.45
CA ALA A 187 -0.98 -2.32 -11.86
C ALA A 187 -1.62 -2.18 -13.25
N ALA A 188 -1.58 -3.23 -14.04
CA ALA A 188 -2.16 -3.22 -15.37
C ALA A 188 -2.92 -4.51 -15.65
N LYS A 189 -4.03 -4.41 -16.37
CA LYS A 189 -4.90 -5.52 -16.69
C LYS A 189 -4.16 -6.56 -17.56
N HIS A 190 -4.11 -7.81 -17.11
CA HIS A 190 -3.38 -8.89 -17.78
C HIS A 190 -3.75 -9.05 -19.27
N SER A 191 -5.05 -9.09 -19.59
CA SER A 191 -5.51 -9.24 -20.98
C SER A 191 -5.16 -8.04 -21.85
N TRP A 192 -5.08 -6.84 -21.27
CA TRP A 192 -4.66 -5.63 -22.00
C TRP A 192 -3.15 -5.65 -22.25
N LEU A 193 -2.34 -6.01 -21.25
CA LEU A 193 -0.89 -6.15 -21.37
C LEU A 193 -0.49 -7.10 -22.50
N THR A 194 -1.14 -8.27 -22.56
CA THR A 194 -0.85 -9.29 -23.59
C THR A 194 -1.24 -8.85 -25.01
N SER A 195 -2.33 -8.09 -25.15
CA SER A 195 -2.81 -7.63 -26.47
C SER A 195 -2.22 -6.28 -26.90
N HIS A 196 -1.65 -5.48 -25.97
CA HIS A 196 -1.13 -4.13 -26.19
C HIS A 196 0.27 -3.93 -25.60
N SER A 197 1.14 -4.93 -25.72
CA SER A 197 2.48 -4.94 -25.11
C SER A 197 3.31 -3.68 -25.40
N ASP A 198 3.28 -3.21 -26.65
CA ASP A 198 4.03 -2.00 -27.04
C ASP A 198 3.39 -0.74 -26.44
N ALA A 199 2.06 -0.63 -26.44
CA ALA A 199 1.37 0.50 -25.81
C ALA A 199 1.62 0.53 -24.29
N ALA A 200 1.68 -0.63 -23.63
CA ALA A 200 1.99 -0.73 -22.21
C ALA A 200 3.41 -0.22 -21.91
N SER A 201 4.40 -0.67 -22.68
CA SER A 201 5.78 -0.21 -22.53
C SER A 201 5.95 1.26 -22.87
N GLN A 202 5.27 1.74 -23.91
CA GLN A 202 5.24 3.15 -24.32
C GLN A 202 4.62 4.05 -23.21
N PHE A 203 3.52 3.60 -22.59
CA PHE A 203 2.91 4.28 -21.45
C PHE A 203 3.88 4.35 -20.28
N LEU A 204 4.47 3.22 -19.90
CA LEU A 204 5.42 3.18 -18.77
C LEU A 204 6.66 4.06 -19.04
N ALA A 205 7.14 4.16 -20.27
CA ALA A 205 8.24 5.07 -20.62
C ALA A 205 7.87 6.55 -20.39
N GLY A 206 6.67 6.97 -20.74
CA GLY A 206 6.14 8.30 -20.43
C GLY A 206 6.00 8.54 -18.93
N TYR A 207 5.46 7.55 -18.20
CA TYR A 207 5.35 7.59 -16.74
C TYR A 207 6.71 7.72 -16.05
N VAL A 208 7.72 6.95 -16.48
CA VAL A 208 9.10 7.04 -15.95
C VAL A 208 9.69 8.44 -16.11
N LYS A 209 9.42 9.11 -17.24
CA LYS A 209 9.83 10.52 -17.44
C LYS A 209 9.15 11.43 -16.41
N GLY A 210 7.87 11.19 -16.10
CA GLY A 210 7.13 11.91 -15.03
C GLY A 210 7.76 11.72 -13.66
N VAL A 211 8.09 10.47 -13.29
CA VAL A 211 8.78 10.15 -12.03
C VAL A 211 10.14 10.84 -11.98
N ASN A 212 10.92 10.77 -13.04
CA ASN A 212 12.25 11.38 -13.10
C ASN A 212 12.17 12.91 -12.99
N PHE A 213 11.15 13.55 -13.58
CA PHE A 213 10.90 14.97 -13.40
C PHE A 213 10.60 15.30 -11.93
N VAL A 214 9.70 14.58 -11.28
CA VAL A 214 9.38 14.77 -9.86
C VAL A 214 10.63 14.64 -8.99
N LYS A 215 11.40 13.56 -9.18
CA LYS A 215 12.65 13.34 -8.43
C LYS A 215 13.67 14.45 -8.64
N ALA A 216 13.88 14.89 -9.88
CA ALA A 216 14.83 15.95 -10.18
C ALA A 216 14.36 17.31 -9.60
N ALA A 217 13.07 17.60 -9.65
CA ALA A 217 12.51 18.80 -9.05
C ALA A 217 12.71 18.81 -7.53
N LEU A 218 12.38 17.71 -6.84
CA LEU A 218 12.54 17.59 -5.39
C LEU A 218 14.01 17.61 -4.93
N ALA A 219 14.95 17.20 -5.78
CA ALA A 219 16.37 17.23 -5.50
C ALA A 219 16.98 18.66 -5.55
N ASP A 220 16.31 19.61 -6.22
CA ASP A 220 16.76 21.00 -6.31
C ASP A 220 15.62 21.97 -5.96
N PRO A 221 15.42 22.28 -4.66
CA PRO A 221 14.38 23.19 -4.19
C PRO A 221 14.51 24.64 -4.72
N THR A 222 15.63 24.97 -5.36
CA THR A 222 15.84 26.30 -5.93
C THR A 222 15.42 26.39 -7.40
N SER A 223 15.10 25.26 -8.02
CA SER A 223 14.74 25.20 -9.44
C SER A 223 13.33 25.70 -9.74
N GLU A 224 13.14 26.18 -10.97
CA GLU A 224 11.81 26.50 -11.51
C GLU A 224 10.90 25.26 -11.54
N ASN A 225 11.47 24.08 -11.76
CA ASN A 225 10.73 22.81 -11.76
C ASN A 225 10.19 22.47 -10.38
N TYR A 226 10.95 22.71 -9.32
CA TYR A 226 10.46 22.56 -7.95
C TYR A 226 9.29 23.50 -7.66
N THR A 227 9.46 24.78 -7.95
CA THR A 227 8.41 25.79 -7.77
C THR A 227 7.15 25.43 -8.54
N TRP A 228 7.30 24.95 -9.78
CA TRP A 228 6.18 24.49 -10.59
C TRP A 228 5.50 23.26 -9.96
N LEU A 229 6.27 22.25 -9.54
CA LEU A 229 5.76 21.01 -8.95
C LEU A 229 4.96 21.28 -7.67
N VAL A 230 5.49 22.09 -6.76
CA VAL A 230 4.82 22.46 -5.50
C VAL A 230 3.50 23.19 -5.78
N ASN A 231 3.52 24.18 -6.70
CA ASN A 231 2.31 24.91 -7.07
C ASN A 231 1.28 24.01 -7.77
N TYR A 232 1.72 23.08 -8.62
CA TYR A 232 0.85 22.11 -9.26
C TYR A 232 0.20 21.17 -8.23
N ALA A 233 0.98 20.62 -7.31
CA ALA A 233 0.47 19.80 -6.22
C ALA A 233 -0.53 20.55 -5.34
N LYS A 234 -0.21 21.79 -4.95
CA LYS A 234 -1.10 22.67 -4.19
C LYS A 234 -2.45 22.87 -4.88
N ALA A 235 -2.44 23.08 -6.19
CA ALA A 235 -3.66 23.35 -6.95
C ALA A 235 -4.54 22.10 -7.17
N ASN A 236 -3.94 20.91 -7.27
CA ASN A 236 -4.61 19.71 -7.77
C ASN A 236 -4.72 18.58 -6.73
N MET A 237 -3.91 18.61 -5.66
CA MET A 237 -3.96 17.57 -4.61
C MET A 237 -4.76 18.06 -3.41
N ALA A 238 -5.35 17.16 -2.64
CA ALA A 238 -6.15 17.45 -1.45
C ALA A 238 -7.19 18.58 -1.65
N ALA A 239 -7.83 18.63 -2.80
CA ALA A 239 -8.82 19.66 -3.18
C ALA A 239 -8.28 21.10 -3.12
N GLY A 240 -6.97 21.30 -3.24
CA GLY A 240 -6.34 22.63 -3.27
C GLY A 240 -6.35 23.39 -1.93
N THR A 241 -6.59 22.69 -0.81
CA THR A 241 -6.67 23.32 0.54
C THR A 241 -5.33 23.54 1.19
N LEU A 242 -4.27 22.83 0.74
CA LEU A 242 -2.94 22.90 1.32
C LEU A 242 -2.22 24.23 1.05
N THR A 243 -1.40 24.64 2.02
CA THR A 243 -0.38 25.69 1.84
C THR A 243 0.84 25.13 1.11
N VAL A 244 1.75 26.01 0.67
CA VAL A 244 3.03 25.59 0.07
C VAL A 244 3.83 24.76 1.08
N ALA A 245 3.94 25.20 2.33
CA ALA A 245 4.70 24.49 3.36
C ALA A 245 4.16 23.09 3.66
N GLU A 246 2.85 22.89 3.63
CA GLU A 246 2.23 21.57 3.82
C GLU A 246 2.49 20.65 2.63
N VAL A 247 2.48 21.17 1.41
CA VAL A 247 2.85 20.39 0.21
C VAL A 247 4.32 19.99 0.26
N GLU A 248 5.21 20.90 0.66
CA GLU A 248 6.65 20.61 0.83
C GLU A 248 6.87 19.54 1.90
N ALA A 249 6.18 19.64 3.04
CA ALA A 249 6.22 18.64 4.10
C ALA A 249 5.69 17.26 3.63
N ALA A 250 4.61 17.24 2.84
CA ALA A 250 4.08 16.02 2.25
C ALA A 250 5.09 15.35 1.30
N PHE A 251 5.75 16.12 0.44
CA PHE A 251 6.79 15.61 -0.46
C PHE A 251 7.99 15.04 0.29
N ALA A 252 8.39 15.66 1.41
CA ALA A 252 9.54 15.21 2.20
C ALA A 252 9.37 13.80 2.78
N GLY A 253 8.13 13.34 2.97
CA GLY A 253 7.80 12.00 3.48
C GLY A 253 7.70 10.92 2.40
N ILE A 254 7.91 11.24 1.10
CA ILE A 254 7.64 10.34 -0.02
C ILE A 254 8.90 10.10 -0.86
N THR A 255 9.24 8.84 -1.10
CA THR A 255 10.28 8.47 -2.08
C THR A 255 9.61 7.97 -3.36
N TYR A 256 9.72 8.73 -4.44
CA TYR A 256 9.14 8.39 -5.74
C TYR A 256 10.02 7.38 -6.49
N LEU A 257 9.39 6.35 -7.06
CA LEU A 257 10.04 5.23 -7.72
C LEU A 257 9.30 4.88 -9.02
N SER A 258 9.99 4.26 -9.96
CA SER A 258 9.35 3.66 -11.14
C SER A 258 9.78 2.20 -11.32
N ALA A 259 11.03 1.93 -10.99
CA ALA A 259 11.67 0.63 -11.10
C ALA A 259 12.69 0.46 -9.97
N ASP A 260 13.16 -0.76 -9.73
CA ASP A 260 14.15 -1.08 -8.69
C ASP A 260 15.57 -0.71 -9.08
N GLY A 261 15.82 -0.39 -10.33
CA GLY A 261 17.14 -0.05 -10.84
C GLY A 261 17.08 0.55 -12.24
N ALA A 262 18.25 0.88 -12.79
CA ALA A 262 18.37 1.51 -14.10
C ALA A 262 17.87 0.62 -15.25
N ASP A 263 17.84 -0.70 -15.05
CA ASP A 263 17.37 -1.70 -16.01
C ASP A 263 15.86 -1.99 -15.93
N GLY A 264 15.14 -1.33 -14.99
CA GLY A 264 13.71 -1.54 -14.80
C GLY A 264 13.34 -2.87 -14.12
N ASN A 265 14.29 -3.51 -13.43
CA ASN A 265 14.04 -4.75 -12.70
C ASN A 265 13.20 -4.47 -11.44
N LEU A 266 12.14 -5.26 -11.22
CA LEU A 266 11.23 -5.16 -10.06
C LEU A 266 11.48 -6.27 -9.03
N SER A 267 12.72 -6.73 -8.88
CA SER A 267 13.08 -7.84 -7.97
C SER A 267 12.84 -7.51 -6.50
N ALA A 268 13.16 -6.28 -6.07
CA ALA A 268 12.88 -5.82 -4.71
C ALA A 268 11.37 -5.74 -4.47
N LEU A 269 10.59 -5.21 -5.42
CA LEU A 269 9.13 -5.20 -5.33
C LEU A 269 8.54 -6.61 -5.24
N THR A 270 9.11 -7.59 -5.94
CA THR A 270 8.67 -8.99 -5.83
C THR A 270 8.89 -9.52 -4.41
N ALA A 271 10.00 -9.17 -3.76
CA ALA A 271 10.25 -9.52 -2.35
C ALA A 271 9.28 -8.81 -1.42
N ASP A 272 9.05 -7.52 -1.61
CA ASP A 272 8.10 -6.74 -0.81
C ASP A 272 6.66 -7.28 -0.91
N VAL A 273 6.21 -7.64 -2.12
CA VAL A 273 4.88 -8.24 -2.33
C VAL A 273 4.77 -9.61 -1.66
N LYS A 274 5.84 -10.42 -1.66
CA LYS A 274 5.88 -11.68 -0.93
C LYS A 274 5.72 -11.47 0.58
N ASP A 275 6.47 -10.53 1.15
CA ASP A 275 6.43 -10.23 2.57
C ASP A 275 5.09 -9.62 2.96
N LEU A 276 4.55 -8.71 2.14
CA LEU A 276 3.21 -8.15 2.29
C LEU A 276 2.14 -9.24 2.30
N ALA A 277 2.14 -10.14 1.31
CA ALA A 277 1.16 -11.24 1.23
C ALA A 277 1.26 -12.19 2.44
N THR A 278 2.49 -12.43 2.92
CA THR A 278 2.72 -13.20 4.15
C THR A 278 2.12 -12.50 5.37
N ASN A 279 2.37 -11.20 5.52
CA ASN A 279 1.85 -10.40 6.63
C ASN A 279 0.31 -10.33 6.59
N LEU A 280 -0.28 -10.07 5.43
CA LEU A 280 -1.74 -10.04 5.24
C LEU A 280 -2.40 -11.38 5.60
N LYS A 281 -1.73 -12.51 5.30
CA LYS A 281 -2.18 -13.84 5.72
C LYS A 281 -2.12 -14.00 7.24
N ASN A 282 -1.02 -13.60 7.87
CA ASN A 282 -0.82 -13.69 9.32
C ASN A 282 -1.84 -12.83 10.09
N LEU A 283 -2.24 -11.70 9.51
CA LEU A 283 -3.28 -10.81 10.04
C LEU A 283 -4.71 -11.31 9.79
N GLY A 284 -4.88 -12.43 9.07
CA GLY A 284 -6.20 -12.98 8.75
C GLY A 284 -6.98 -12.20 7.68
N LEU A 285 -6.34 -11.29 6.96
CA LEU A 285 -6.96 -10.48 5.89
C LEU A 285 -7.08 -11.24 4.57
N ILE A 286 -6.28 -12.30 4.38
CA ILE A 286 -6.43 -13.21 3.25
C ILE A 286 -7.44 -14.28 3.61
N THR A 287 -8.57 -14.29 2.92
CA THR A 287 -9.69 -15.22 3.13
C THR A 287 -9.71 -16.36 2.12
N SER A 288 -8.97 -16.25 1.01
CA SER A 288 -8.90 -17.27 -0.03
C SER A 288 -8.14 -18.50 0.46
N ASN A 289 -8.77 -19.68 0.38
CA ASN A 289 -8.13 -20.96 0.65
C ASN A 289 -7.18 -21.43 -0.47
N LYS A 290 -7.18 -20.74 -1.62
CA LYS A 290 -6.25 -21.00 -2.74
C LYS A 290 -4.85 -20.47 -2.46
N PHE A 291 -4.69 -19.52 -1.54
CA PHE A 291 -3.40 -18.90 -1.24
C PHE A 291 -2.66 -19.67 -0.14
N ASN A 292 -1.54 -20.30 -0.51
CA ASN A 292 -0.68 -21.03 0.42
C ASN A 292 0.83 -20.85 0.19
N ASN A 293 1.24 -20.12 -0.86
CA ASN A 293 2.64 -19.87 -1.19
C ASN A 293 2.86 -18.43 -1.65
N ALA A 294 3.34 -17.57 -0.75
CA ALA A 294 3.58 -16.15 -1.03
C ALA A 294 4.71 -15.92 -2.06
N ASP A 295 5.73 -16.79 -2.09
CA ASP A 295 6.83 -16.69 -3.05
C ASP A 295 6.36 -16.99 -4.49
N ALA A 296 5.57 -18.06 -4.67
CA ALA A 296 5.00 -18.38 -5.98
C ALA A 296 4.01 -17.29 -6.43
N PHE A 297 3.21 -16.75 -5.50
CA PHE A 297 2.29 -15.66 -5.79
C PHE A 297 3.00 -14.40 -6.24
N SER A 298 3.99 -13.92 -5.49
CA SER A 298 4.68 -12.66 -5.83
C SER A 298 5.38 -12.73 -7.20
N LYS A 299 5.97 -13.88 -7.53
CA LYS A 299 6.60 -14.11 -8.86
C LYS A 299 5.58 -14.13 -10.01
N ALA A 300 4.36 -14.54 -9.76
CA ALA A 300 3.29 -14.52 -10.77
C ALA A 300 2.60 -13.15 -10.87
N PHE A 301 2.60 -12.39 -9.77
CA PHE A 301 1.87 -11.13 -9.68
C PHE A 301 2.70 -9.91 -10.08
N VAL A 302 4.03 -9.96 -9.98
CA VAL A 302 4.93 -8.87 -10.38
C VAL A 302 5.57 -9.21 -11.72
N ASN A 303 5.32 -8.37 -12.71
CA ASN A 303 5.81 -8.55 -14.09
C ASN A 303 6.67 -7.36 -14.52
N ASP A 304 7.97 -7.56 -14.60
CA ASP A 304 8.95 -6.52 -14.95
C ASP A 304 9.17 -6.34 -16.47
N THR A 305 8.57 -7.19 -17.29
CA THR A 305 8.80 -7.24 -18.74
C THR A 305 8.53 -5.90 -19.41
N TYR A 306 7.39 -5.28 -19.10
CA TYR A 306 6.95 -4.03 -19.73
C TYR A 306 7.77 -2.84 -19.26
N MET A 307 8.15 -2.81 -17.98
CA MET A 307 9.01 -1.78 -17.41
C MET A 307 10.42 -1.84 -17.98
N LYS A 308 10.99 -3.05 -18.11
CA LYS A 308 12.30 -3.25 -18.76
C LYS A 308 12.31 -2.74 -20.20
N LYS A 309 11.30 -3.07 -20.98
CA LYS A 309 11.13 -2.56 -22.34
C LYS A 309 11.00 -1.02 -22.34
N ALA A 310 10.22 -0.46 -21.44
CA ALA A 310 10.04 0.98 -21.31
C ALA A 310 11.35 1.72 -21.01
N VAL A 311 12.13 1.24 -20.04
CA VAL A 311 13.43 1.83 -19.67
C VAL A 311 14.46 1.69 -20.79
N ALA A 312 14.45 0.57 -21.49
CA ALA A 312 15.35 0.32 -22.64
C ALA A 312 14.90 1.01 -23.93
N ASN A 313 13.71 1.62 -23.97
CA ASN A 313 13.03 2.10 -25.18
C ASN A 313 12.88 0.98 -26.25
N ASP A 314 12.68 -0.26 -25.80
CA ASP A 314 12.50 -1.45 -26.65
C ASP A 314 11.01 -1.73 -26.89
N TYR A 315 10.34 -0.85 -27.61
CA TYR A 315 8.94 -0.97 -28.01
C TYR A 315 8.68 -0.24 -29.31
N THR A 316 7.65 -0.67 -30.03
CA THR A 316 7.18 0.04 -31.23
C THR A 316 6.18 1.10 -30.81
N LYS A 317 6.34 2.34 -31.30
CA LYS A 317 5.35 3.40 -31.06
C LYS A 317 4.02 3.01 -31.72
N THR A 318 2.95 3.08 -30.94
CA THR A 318 1.60 2.73 -31.37
C THR A 318 0.64 3.90 -31.15
N THR A 319 -0.49 3.85 -31.86
CA THR A 319 -1.64 4.72 -31.58
C THR A 319 -2.64 3.94 -30.75
N SER A 320 -2.90 4.40 -29.51
CA SER A 320 -3.80 3.72 -28.58
C SER A 320 -4.37 4.69 -27.56
N THR A 321 -5.58 4.43 -27.08
CA THR A 321 -6.13 5.05 -25.88
C THR A 321 -5.86 4.13 -24.71
N VAL A 322 -5.27 4.66 -23.63
CA VAL A 322 -4.98 3.97 -22.38
C VAL A 322 -5.88 4.54 -21.30
N ARG A 323 -6.78 3.72 -20.76
CA ARG A 323 -7.67 4.10 -19.67
C ARG A 323 -6.94 3.89 -18.34
N VAL A 324 -6.73 4.97 -17.63
CA VAL A 324 -5.93 4.99 -16.41
C VAL A 324 -6.83 5.37 -15.25
N ALA A 325 -6.73 4.66 -14.13
CA ALA A 325 -7.39 5.02 -12.87
C ALA A 325 -6.36 5.38 -11.80
N ALA A 326 -6.59 6.47 -11.08
CA ALA A 326 -5.75 6.94 -9.98
C ALA A 326 -6.64 7.43 -8.83
N ILE A 327 -6.08 7.47 -7.61
CA ILE A 327 -6.80 7.94 -6.42
C ILE A 327 -6.93 9.47 -6.47
N ASN A 328 -8.12 9.97 -6.15
CA ASN A 328 -8.40 11.40 -6.16
C ASN A 328 -7.51 12.16 -5.18
N GLY A 329 -6.78 13.17 -5.70
CA GLY A 329 -5.96 14.08 -4.89
C GLY A 329 -4.80 13.42 -4.14
N ASP A 330 -4.39 12.22 -4.54
CA ASP A 330 -3.30 11.49 -3.91
C ASP A 330 -1.94 11.95 -4.44
N ILE A 331 -1.18 12.65 -3.61
CA ILE A 331 0.14 13.21 -3.97
C ILE A 331 1.17 12.10 -4.29
N HIS A 332 1.01 10.89 -3.78
CA HIS A 332 1.87 9.75 -4.14
C HIS A 332 1.84 9.45 -5.63
N GLN A 333 0.72 9.70 -6.27
CA GLN A 333 0.47 9.39 -7.69
C GLN A 333 0.67 10.60 -8.60
N ILE A 334 1.24 11.70 -8.12
CA ILE A 334 1.39 12.96 -8.88
C ILE A 334 2.19 12.78 -10.18
N ALA A 335 3.11 11.80 -10.22
CA ALA A 335 3.99 11.58 -11.37
C ALA A 335 3.23 11.28 -12.68
N ILE A 336 2.06 10.61 -12.62
CA ILE A 336 1.24 10.38 -13.81
C ILE A 336 0.63 11.69 -14.34
N GLN A 337 0.17 12.57 -13.43
CA GLN A 337 -0.39 13.85 -13.81
C GLN A 337 0.70 14.78 -14.36
N VAL A 338 1.89 14.77 -13.72
CA VAL A 338 3.08 15.49 -14.23
C VAL A 338 3.45 15.00 -15.64
N ALA A 339 3.42 13.70 -15.87
CA ALA A 339 3.73 13.16 -17.19
C ALA A 339 2.75 13.64 -18.28
N MET A 340 1.48 13.80 -17.93
CA MET A 340 0.47 14.37 -18.82
C MET A 340 0.69 15.87 -19.06
N GLU A 341 0.85 16.66 -18.01
CA GLU A 341 1.04 18.11 -18.09
C GLU A 341 2.32 18.52 -18.82
N LYS A 342 3.37 17.73 -18.68
CA LYS A 342 4.66 17.94 -19.36
C LYS A 342 4.73 17.31 -20.73
N ASN A 343 3.64 16.67 -21.22
CA ASN A 343 3.59 15.99 -22.51
C ASN A 343 4.70 14.94 -22.68
N PHE A 344 4.94 14.11 -21.65
CA PHE A 344 5.98 13.09 -21.68
C PHE A 344 5.55 11.79 -22.39
N PHE A 345 4.25 11.64 -22.67
CA PHE A 345 3.77 10.54 -23.48
C PHE A 345 4.04 10.82 -24.96
N ASP A 346 4.46 9.77 -25.68
CA ASP A 346 4.72 9.88 -27.11
C ASP A 346 3.44 10.20 -27.88
N GLU A 347 3.56 10.92 -29.02
CA GLU A 347 2.47 11.13 -29.96
C GLU A 347 1.83 9.79 -30.35
N GLY A 348 0.50 9.74 -30.38
CA GLY A 348 -0.28 8.53 -30.64
C GLY A 348 -0.84 7.86 -29.40
N LEU A 349 -0.30 8.07 -28.20
CA LEU A 349 -0.98 7.67 -26.96
C LEU A 349 -1.93 8.76 -26.48
N THR A 350 -3.19 8.38 -26.31
CA THR A 350 -4.19 9.18 -25.60
C THR A 350 -4.38 8.61 -24.19
N ILE A 351 -4.13 9.42 -23.17
CA ILE A 351 -4.30 9.00 -21.77
C ILE A 351 -5.67 9.49 -21.30
N ASP A 352 -6.56 8.56 -21.02
CA ASP A 352 -7.87 8.81 -20.41
C ASP A 352 -7.75 8.54 -18.89
N LEU A 353 -7.42 9.60 -18.13
CA LEU A 353 -7.15 9.52 -16.70
C LEU A 353 -8.42 9.78 -15.88
N ASN A 354 -8.89 8.74 -15.19
CA ASN A 354 -9.96 8.80 -14.20
C ASN A 354 -9.37 8.96 -12.78
N THR A 355 -9.58 10.11 -12.17
CA THR A 355 -9.17 10.43 -10.79
C THR A 355 -10.37 10.49 -9.82
N THR A 356 -11.48 9.83 -10.12
CA THR A 356 -12.65 9.79 -9.22
C THR A 356 -12.56 8.75 -8.10
N PRO A 357 -11.76 7.66 -8.19
CA PRO A 357 -11.63 6.70 -7.11
C PRO A 357 -11.18 7.36 -5.79
N ALA A 358 -11.89 7.10 -4.70
CA ALA A 358 -11.56 7.66 -3.39
C ALA A 358 -10.48 6.85 -2.63
N ALA A 359 -10.19 5.63 -3.06
CA ALA A 359 -9.21 4.73 -2.43
C ALA A 359 -8.75 3.64 -3.41
N GLY A 360 -7.63 2.97 -3.08
CA GLY A 360 -7.03 1.92 -3.91
C GLY A 360 -7.94 0.73 -4.22
N GLY A 361 -8.86 0.36 -3.33
CA GLY A 361 -9.84 -0.68 -3.59
C GLY A 361 -10.79 -0.35 -4.74
N ALA A 362 -11.17 0.93 -4.90
CA ALA A 362 -11.99 1.38 -6.03
C ALA A 362 -11.20 1.30 -7.36
N VAL A 363 -9.91 1.66 -7.34
CA VAL A 363 -9.02 1.49 -8.51
C VAL A 363 -8.92 0.00 -8.90
N ALA A 364 -8.69 -0.89 -7.92
CA ALA A 364 -8.64 -2.33 -8.17
C ALA A 364 -9.95 -2.86 -8.78
N THR A 365 -11.10 -2.34 -8.36
CA THR A 365 -12.41 -2.69 -8.95
C THR A 365 -12.48 -2.32 -10.43
N LEU A 366 -12.01 -1.12 -10.82
CA LEU A 366 -11.99 -0.69 -12.22
C LEU A 366 -11.05 -1.56 -13.08
N LEU A 367 -9.93 -2.03 -12.54
CA LEU A 367 -9.05 -2.98 -13.22
C LEU A 367 -9.74 -4.33 -13.43
N VAL A 368 -10.41 -4.86 -12.41
CA VAL A 368 -11.12 -6.15 -12.47
C VAL A 368 -12.29 -6.10 -13.46
N SER A 369 -13.12 -5.03 -13.40
CA SER A 369 -14.25 -4.86 -14.32
C SER A 369 -13.81 -4.57 -15.77
N GLY A 370 -12.58 -4.09 -15.96
CA GLY A 370 -12.05 -3.69 -17.26
C GLY A 370 -12.46 -2.29 -17.70
N ASP A 371 -12.86 -1.44 -16.74
CA ASP A 371 -13.10 -0.01 -16.96
C ASP A 371 -11.79 0.80 -16.92
N ALA A 372 -10.70 0.21 -16.41
CA ALA A 372 -9.34 0.72 -16.52
C ALA A 372 -8.41 -0.35 -17.10
N ASP A 373 -7.42 0.08 -17.86
CA ASP A 373 -6.33 -0.74 -18.40
C ASP A 373 -5.12 -0.72 -17.45
N ILE A 374 -4.87 0.44 -16.84
CA ILE A 374 -3.79 0.69 -15.88
C ILE A 374 -4.38 1.39 -14.64
N GLY A 375 -3.88 1.02 -13.47
CA GLY A 375 -4.30 1.61 -12.20
C GLY A 375 -3.12 1.95 -11.29
N PHE A 376 -3.23 3.09 -10.60
CA PHE A 376 -2.31 3.52 -9.56
C PHE A 376 -2.99 3.32 -8.20
N LEU A 377 -2.46 2.43 -7.38
CA LEU A 377 -3.10 2.04 -6.11
C LEU A 377 -2.09 1.51 -5.11
N GLY A 378 -2.49 1.41 -3.85
CA GLY A 378 -1.67 0.81 -2.82
C GLY A 378 -1.35 -0.66 -3.11
N ALA A 379 -0.16 -1.13 -2.72
CA ALA A 379 0.23 -2.52 -2.82
C ALA A 379 -0.71 -3.48 -2.06
N PRO A 380 -1.21 -3.16 -0.83
CA PRO A 380 -2.17 -4.01 -0.14
C PRO A 380 -3.51 -4.17 -0.86
N PRO A 381 -4.21 -3.12 -1.34
CA PRO A 381 -5.45 -3.32 -2.09
C PRO A 381 -5.24 -4.10 -3.38
N ALA A 382 -4.11 -3.92 -4.08
CA ALA A 382 -3.77 -4.72 -5.26
C ALA A 382 -3.63 -6.21 -4.88
N THR A 383 -2.85 -6.51 -3.85
CA THR A 383 -2.56 -7.87 -3.37
C THR A 383 -3.82 -8.56 -2.86
N LEU A 384 -4.60 -7.90 -1.98
CA LEU A 384 -5.82 -8.48 -1.41
C LEU A 384 -6.91 -8.73 -2.45
N THR A 385 -7.12 -7.79 -3.38
CA THR A 385 -8.11 -7.96 -4.47
C THR A 385 -7.75 -9.16 -5.33
N THR A 386 -6.46 -9.33 -5.66
CA THR A 386 -6.01 -10.48 -6.43
C THR A 386 -6.18 -11.78 -5.66
N ILE A 387 -5.66 -11.87 -4.44
CA ILE A 387 -5.67 -13.13 -3.68
C ILE A 387 -7.10 -13.54 -3.30
N ASN A 388 -7.91 -12.61 -2.80
CA ASN A 388 -9.23 -12.95 -2.28
C ASN A 388 -10.30 -13.10 -3.38
N GLY A 389 -10.13 -12.45 -4.53
CA GLY A 389 -11.14 -12.41 -5.58
C GLY A 389 -10.75 -13.07 -6.90
N ASN A 390 -9.48 -12.99 -7.28
CA ASN A 390 -9.04 -13.26 -8.65
C ASN A 390 -7.90 -14.29 -8.78
N LEU A 391 -7.40 -14.83 -7.67
CA LEU A 391 -6.28 -15.77 -7.68
C LEU A 391 -6.67 -17.08 -8.36
N ILE A 392 -5.91 -17.48 -9.36
CA ILE A 392 -6.04 -18.75 -10.08
C ILE A 392 -4.84 -19.62 -9.71
N GLN A 393 -5.11 -20.87 -9.30
CA GLN A 393 -4.08 -21.89 -9.10
C GLN A 393 -3.81 -22.59 -10.44
N VAL A 394 -2.55 -22.69 -10.82
CA VAL A 394 -2.09 -23.31 -12.07
C VAL A 394 -1.39 -24.65 -11.78
#